data_f65b9784aabcb3a7a2e4274ba6e4b798
#
_entry.id   f65b9784aabcb3a7a2e4274ba6e4b798
#
_cell.length_a   1.000
_cell.length_b   1.000
_cell.length_c   1.000
_cell.angle_alpha   90.00
_cell.angle_beta   90.00
_cell.angle_gamma   90.00
#
_symmetry.space_group_name_H-M   'P 1'
#
loop_
_entity.id
_entity.type
_entity.pdbx_description
1 polymer ?
#
loop_
_entity_poly.entity_id
_entity_poly.type
_entity_poly.pdbx_seq_one_letter_code
_entity_poly.pdbx_strand_id
1 'polypeptide(L)'
;MLSPDLFNTSDILNVDNGQITDLFKSITNKVSIDKEVIDARNTMQCFNEYVFEEVNGKHHIELCDALDTLEDVAGIIPRNSGKSSIVSTRYPAYRLGNDRGIRVIIGSHTATLSSSFSRSIESIMKLEKYKLLFGDMIPTISTSAQSETVKWNETEKIVKGRPEFNQLGFRVDAKDASIFSVGVGGAVVGRRADIIILDDIIDRNDVKTDSQIIDINYWFNEELKGSRHSKTQIIVVGSRWSMKDIYISVISKMIENDAELTGNMIDEVMEQIRRYRELEQELQRV
;
A
#
# COMPACT_ATOMS: atom_id res chain seq x y z
N MET A 1 -11.79 -34.56 15.93
CA MET A 1 -11.57 -36.02 16.07
C MET A 1 -11.71 -36.60 14.69
N LEU A 2 -10.58 -36.95 14.07
CA LEU A 2 -10.55 -37.66 12.79
C LEU A 2 -10.77 -39.15 13.10
N SER A 3 -11.69 -39.77 12.36
CA SER A 3 -12.07 -41.17 12.47
C SER A 3 -10.84 -42.08 12.24
N PRO A 4 -10.61 -43.13 13.04
CA PRO A 4 -9.46 -44.02 12.91
C PRO A 4 -9.48 -45.00 11.70
N ASP A 5 -10.53 -44.95 10.87
CA ASP A 5 -10.79 -45.97 9.84
C ASP A 5 -10.23 -45.64 8.45
N LEU A 6 -9.28 -44.69 8.31
CA LEU A 6 -8.80 -44.21 7.02
C LEU A 6 -7.61 -44.98 6.42
N PHE A 7 -7.05 -45.96 7.13
CA PHE A 7 -5.97 -46.80 6.59
C PHE A 7 -6.19 -48.27 6.93
N ASN A 8 -6.65 -49.02 5.96
CA ASN A 8 -6.64 -50.48 6.04
C ASN A 8 -5.20 -50.96 5.85
N THR A 9 -4.61 -51.55 6.87
CA THR A 9 -3.19 -52.03 6.88
C THR A 9 -2.85 -53.02 5.79
N SER A 10 -3.85 -53.64 5.13
CA SER A 10 -3.65 -54.55 3.98
C SER A 10 -3.32 -53.80 2.69
N ASP A 11 -3.66 -52.50 2.55
CA ASP A 11 -3.39 -51.71 1.35
C ASP A 11 -1.96 -51.15 1.35
N ILE A 12 -1.29 -51.11 2.50
CA ILE A 12 0.09 -50.59 2.64
C ILE A 12 1.14 -51.60 2.12
N LEU A 13 0.82 -52.87 2.10
CA LEU A 13 1.80 -53.94 1.77
C LEU A 13 2.01 -54.17 0.26
N ASN A 14 1.22 -53.52 -0.62
CA ASN A 14 1.31 -53.67 -2.06
C ASN A 14 1.61 -52.35 -2.83
N VAL A 15 2.05 -51.30 -2.14
CA VAL A 15 2.39 -50.04 -2.82
C VAL A 15 3.80 -50.15 -3.39
N ASP A 16 3.93 -50.02 -4.69
CA ASP A 16 5.22 -49.96 -5.37
C ASP A 16 6.04 -48.74 -4.88
N ASN A 17 7.35 -48.92 -4.74
CA ASN A 17 8.27 -47.86 -4.31
C ASN A 17 8.15 -46.60 -5.17
N GLY A 18 7.78 -46.72 -6.44
CA GLY A 18 7.48 -45.60 -7.33
C GLY A 18 6.26 -44.79 -6.89
N GLN A 19 5.17 -45.46 -6.52
CA GLN A 19 3.94 -44.82 -6.05
C GLN A 19 4.14 -44.10 -4.71
N ILE A 20 4.95 -44.67 -3.80
CA ILE A 20 5.32 -44.04 -2.53
C ILE A 20 6.13 -42.79 -2.79
N THR A 21 7.10 -42.84 -3.69
CA THR A 21 7.93 -41.71 -4.08
C THR A 21 7.08 -40.56 -4.71
N ASP A 22 6.13 -40.89 -5.58
CA ASP A 22 5.24 -39.92 -6.18
C ASP A 22 4.26 -39.30 -5.17
N LEU A 23 3.76 -40.09 -4.23
CA LEU A 23 2.94 -39.62 -3.13
C LEU A 23 3.73 -38.64 -2.22
N PHE A 24 4.97 -39.00 -1.84
CA PHE A 24 5.83 -38.10 -1.07
C PHE A 24 6.14 -36.80 -1.81
N LYS A 25 6.44 -36.87 -3.10
CA LYS A 25 6.62 -35.66 -3.95
C LYS A 25 5.36 -34.80 -3.99
N SER A 26 4.18 -35.40 -4.15
CA SER A 26 2.91 -34.68 -4.18
C SER A 26 2.60 -34.00 -2.84
N ILE A 27 2.84 -34.70 -1.70
CA ILE A 27 2.69 -34.14 -0.35
C ILE A 27 3.68 -33.00 -0.13
N THR A 28 4.96 -33.21 -0.47
CA THR A 28 6.00 -32.18 -0.31
C THR A 28 5.69 -30.94 -1.14
N ASN A 29 5.26 -31.11 -2.39
CA ASN A 29 4.85 -29.99 -3.25
C ASN A 29 3.63 -29.26 -2.67
N LYS A 30 2.62 -29.99 -2.18
CA LYS A 30 1.44 -29.38 -1.56
C LYS A 30 1.80 -28.57 -0.30
N VAL A 31 2.64 -29.12 0.57
CA VAL A 31 3.12 -28.43 1.79
C VAL A 31 3.94 -27.18 1.41
N SER A 32 4.77 -27.26 0.36
CA SER A 32 5.53 -26.10 -0.14
C SER A 32 4.60 -25.00 -0.67
N ILE A 33 3.60 -25.37 -1.48
CA ILE A 33 2.61 -24.40 -2.00
C ILE A 33 1.80 -23.77 -0.87
N ASP A 34 1.36 -24.57 0.12
CA ASP A 34 0.63 -24.04 1.28
C ASP A 34 1.49 -23.04 2.08
N LYS A 35 2.79 -23.30 2.22
CA LYS A 35 3.72 -22.38 2.88
C LYS A 35 3.90 -21.08 2.10
N GLU A 36 4.12 -21.12 0.79
CA GLU A 36 4.26 -19.94 -0.05
C GLU A 36 3.01 -19.04 -0.01
N VAL A 37 1.82 -19.65 0.00
CA VAL A 37 0.54 -18.95 0.15
C VAL A 37 0.43 -18.26 1.51
N ILE A 38 0.84 -18.91 2.59
CA ILE A 38 0.85 -18.35 3.94
C ILE A 38 1.83 -17.17 4.01
N ASP A 39 3.06 -17.38 3.54
CA ASP A 39 4.11 -16.34 3.57
C ASP A 39 3.69 -15.13 2.73
N ALA A 40 3.08 -15.34 1.55
CA ALA A 40 2.58 -14.28 0.69
C ALA A 40 1.44 -13.45 1.32
N ARG A 41 0.71 -14.00 2.28
CA ARG A 41 -0.30 -13.25 3.05
C ARG A 41 0.30 -12.49 4.25
N ASN A 42 1.47 -12.88 4.71
CA ASN A 42 2.06 -12.35 5.94
C ASN A 42 2.99 -11.17 5.68
N THR A 43 3.69 -11.12 4.55
CA THR A 43 4.63 -10.03 4.24
C THR A 43 4.46 -9.50 2.82
N MET A 44 4.71 -8.22 2.67
CA MET A 44 4.65 -7.53 1.37
C MET A 44 5.71 -8.07 0.39
N GLN A 45 6.89 -8.44 0.91
CA GLN A 45 7.95 -9.06 0.09
C GLN A 45 7.48 -10.38 -0.51
N CYS A 46 6.99 -11.31 0.31
CA CYS A 46 6.52 -12.63 -0.17
C CYS A 46 5.29 -12.49 -1.08
N PHE A 47 4.42 -11.51 -0.82
CA PHE A 47 3.31 -11.18 -1.72
C PHE A 47 3.81 -10.80 -3.11
N ASN A 48 4.81 -9.91 -3.21
CA ASN A 48 5.40 -9.52 -4.48
C ASN A 48 5.99 -10.72 -5.22
N GLU A 49 6.79 -11.54 -4.54
CA GLU A 49 7.43 -12.71 -5.14
C GLU A 49 6.41 -13.73 -5.63
N TYR A 50 5.39 -14.00 -4.82
CA TYR A 50 4.36 -14.98 -5.15
C TYR A 50 3.43 -14.53 -6.31
N VAL A 51 2.90 -13.29 -6.23
CA VAL A 51 1.89 -12.82 -7.18
C VAL A 51 2.50 -12.42 -8.51
N PHE A 52 3.68 -11.80 -8.51
CA PHE A 52 4.30 -11.25 -9.71
C PHE A 52 5.45 -12.08 -10.26
N GLU A 53 5.88 -13.13 -9.55
CA GLU A 53 7.01 -14.00 -9.95
C GLU A 53 8.32 -13.21 -10.15
N GLU A 54 8.48 -12.11 -9.43
CA GLU A 54 9.62 -11.21 -9.52
C GLU A 54 10.54 -11.38 -8.31
N VAL A 55 11.84 -11.36 -8.53
CA VAL A 55 12.82 -11.31 -7.44
C VAL A 55 12.96 -9.87 -6.99
N ASN A 56 12.73 -9.61 -5.71
CA ASN A 56 12.88 -8.29 -5.14
C ASN A 56 14.36 -7.88 -5.09
N GLY A 57 14.69 -6.71 -5.62
CA GLY A 57 16.00 -6.07 -5.40
C GLY A 57 16.13 -5.61 -3.95
N LYS A 58 17.36 -5.39 -3.47
CA LYS A 58 17.63 -4.98 -2.08
C LYS A 58 16.78 -3.78 -1.63
N HIS A 59 16.70 -2.73 -2.42
CA HIS A 59 15.89 -1.53 -2.14
C HIS A 59 14.37 -1.81 -2.13
N HIS A 60 13.90 -2.83 -2.86
CA HIS A 60 12.51 -3.26 -2.81
C HIS A 60 12.21 -4.00 -1.50
N ILE A 61 13.14 -4.83 -1.02
CA ILE A 61 13.02 -5.53 0.26
C ILE A 61 12.96 -4.50 1.39
N GLU A 62 13.90 -3.55 1.43
CA GLU A 62 13.90 -2.48 2.44
C GLU A 62 12.59 -1.66 2.43
N LEU A 63 12.06 -1.38 1.26
CA LEU A 63 10.78 -0.68 1.12
C LEU A 63 9.60 -1.53 1.60
N CYS A 64 9.55 -2.81 1.25
CA CYS A 64 8.51 -3.73 1.72
C CYS A 64 8.53 -3.88 3.24
N ASP A 65 9.71 -4.03 3.83
CA ASP A 65 9.88 -4.12 5.29
C ASP A 65 9.42 -2.84 5.99
N ALA A 66 9.75 -1.67 5.43
CA ALA A 66 9.26 -0.39 5.95
C ALA A 66 7.73 -0.28 5.89
N LEU A 67 7.12 -0.71 4.79
CA LEU A 67 5.65 -0.70 4.62
C LEU A 67 4.93 -1.64 5.61
N ASP A 68 5.55 -2.77 5.96
CA ASP A 68 4.97 -3.76 6.86
C ASP A 68 5.16 -3.40 8.34
N THR A 69 6.24 -2.67 8.69
CA THR A 69 6.68 -2.50 10.09
C THR A 69 6.50 -1.09 10.65
N LEU A 70 6.52 -0.06 9.81
CA LEU A 70 6.45 1.33 10.26
C LEU A 70 5.02 1.86 10.28
N GLU A 71 4.71 2.72 11.26
CA GLU A 71 3.42 3.41 11.34
C GLU A 71 3.25 4.39 10.17
N ASP A 72 4.27 5.23 9.92
CA ASP A 72 4.33 6.15 8.79
C ASP A 72 5.61 5.91 7.99
N VAL A 73 5.56 6.08 6.68
CA VAL A 73 6.70 5.86 5.77
C VAL A 73 6.95 7.10 4.93
N ALA A 74 8.16 7.61 4.93
CA ALA A 74 8.58 8.65 4.00
C ALA A 74 9.84 8.21 3.25
N GLY A 75 9.81 8.30 1.92
CA GLY A 75 10.92 7.87 1.08
C GLY A 75 11.17 8.77 -0.11
N ILE A 76 12.41 9.26 -0.23
CA ILE A 76 12.90 9.90 -1.45
C ILE A 76 13.64 8.85 -2.25
N ILE A 77 13.00 8.32 -3.27
CA ILE A 77 13.49 7.18 -4.04
C ILE A 77 13.67 7.61 -5.50
N PRO A 78 14.80 7.26 -6.16
CA PRO A 78 15.05 7.62 -7.54
C PRO A 78 13.93 7.21 -8.49
N ARG A 79 13.82 7.94 -9.60
CA ARG A 79 12.89 7.55 -10.69
C ARG A 79 13.29 6.21 -11.27
N ASN A 80 12.31 5.49 -11.79
CA ASN A 80 12.48 4.14 -12.39
C ASN A 80 12.99 3.06 -11.43
N SER A 81 12.85 3.28 -10.12
CA SER A 81 13.20 2.29 -9.09
C SER A 81 12.07 1.32 -8.75
N GLY A 82 10.91 1.43 -9.39
CA GLY A 82 9.74 0.59 -9.08
C GLY A 82 8.92 1.06 -7.86
N LYS A 83 9.28 2.21 -7.22
CA LYS A 83 8.61 2.71 -6.00
C LYS A 83 7.09 2.77 -6.13
N SER A 84 6.57 3.40 -7.20
CA SER A 84 5.12 3.57 -7.40
C SER A 84 4.42 2.23 -7.65
N SER A 85 5.07 1.28 -8.32
CA SER A 85 4.54 -0.06 -8.49
C SER A 85 4.36 -0.78 -7.15
N ILE A 86 5.32 -0.65 -6.24
CA ILE A 86 5.24 -1.27 -4.92
C ILE A 86 4.28 -0.51 -4.03
N VAL A 87 4.49 0.80 -3.84
CA VAL A 87 3.78 1.61 -2.84
C VAL A 87 2.34 1.92 -3.26
N SER A 88 2.15 2.34 -4.52
CA SER A 88 0.86 2.92 -4.95
C SER A 88 -0.06 1.92 -5.65
N THR A 89 0.44 0.70 -5.94
CA THR A 89 -0.37 -0.34 -6.58
C THR A 89 -0.37 -1.66 -5.83
N ARG A 90 0.79 -2.27 -5.58
CA ARG A 90 0.89 -3.61 -4.98
C ARG A 90 0.55 -3.58 -3.49
N TYR A 91 1.06 -2.59 -2.74
CA TYR A 91 0.79 -2.48 -1.30
C TYR A 91 -0.69 -2.26 -0.98
N PRO A 92 -1.43 -1.34 -1.61
CA PRO A 92 -2.89 -1.24 -1.41
C PRO A 92 -3.63 -2.53 -1.75
N ALA A 93 -3.24 -3.22 -2.83
CA ALA A 93 -3.85 -4.50 -3.19
C ALA A 93 -3.60 -5.56 -2.10
N TYR A 94 -2.37 -5.68 -1.60
CA TYR A 94 -1.99 -6.57 -0.50
C TYR A 94 -2.77 -6.29 0.78
N ARG A 95 -2.84 -5.03 1.19
CA ARG A 95 -3.54 -4.63 2.41
C ARG A 95 -5.05 -4.86 2.32
N LEU A 96 -5.67 -4.52 1.18
CA LEU A 96 -7.09 -4.80 0.91
C LEU A 96 -7.39 -6.29 0.85
N GLY A 97 -6.48 -7.10 0.34
CA GLY A 97 -6.60 -8.56 0.35
C GLY A 97 -6.66 -9.11 1.77
N ASN A 98 -5.80 -8.63 2.64
CA ASN A 98 -5.74 -9.05 4.04
C ASN A 98 -6.89 -8.47 4.89
N ASP A 99 -7.31 -7.23 4.63
CA ASP A 99 -8.46 -6.60 5.31
C ASP A 99 -9.32 -5.82 4.31
N ARG A 100 -10.47 -6.37 3.93
CA ARG A 100 -11.42 -5.74 3.01
C ARG A 100 -12.09 -4.49 3.59
N GLY A 101 -11.95 -4.26 4.88
CA GLY A 101 -12.52 -3.12 5.58
C GLY A 101 -11.67 -1.85 5.53
N ILE A 102 -10.41 -1.93 5.10
CA ILE A 102 -9.55 -0.74 5.03
C ILE A 102 -9.97 0.21 3.92
N ARG A 103 -9.65 1.48 4.15
CA ARG A 103 -9.91 2.60 3.25
C ARG A 103 -8.58 3.23 2.87
N VAL A 104 -8.30 3.25 1.58
CA VAL A 104 -7.04 3.75 1.04
C VAL A 104 -7.31 5.02 0.24
N ILE A 105 -6.65 6.12 0.59
CA ILE A 105 -6.58 7.33 -0.24
C ILE A 105 -5.24 7.31 -0.98
N ILE A 106 -5.28 7.48 -2.30
CA ILE A 106 -4.10 7.57 -3.14
C ILE A 106 -4.06 8.96 -3.76
N GLY A 107 -3.12 9.78 -3.30
CA GLY A 107 -2.85 11.11 -3.82
C GLY A 107 -1.65 11.11 -4.76
N SER A 108 -1.75 11.85 -5.86
CA SER A 108 -0.63 12.11 -6.76
C SER A 108 -0.74 13.53 -7.32
N HIS A 109 0.29 14.02 -8.03
CA HIS A 109 0.30 15.34 -8.64
C HIS A 109 -0.98 15.62 -9.45
N THR A 110 -1.48 14.65 -10.21
CA THR A 110 -2.72 14.78 -10.98
C THR A 110 -3.74 13.69 -10.66
N ALA A 111 -5.04 14.01 -10.78
CA ALA A 111 -6.12 13.04 -10.65
C ALA A 111 -6.00 11.89 -11.67
N THR A 112 -5.52 12.16 -12.88
CA THR A 112 -5.30 11.15 -13.92
C THR A 112 -4.24 10.13 -13.49
N LEU A 113 -3.15 10.60 -12.88
CA LEU A 113 -2.09 9.70 -12.41
C LEU A 113 -2.59 8.85 -11.24
N SER A 114 -3.24 9.43 -10.24
CA SER A 114 -3.78 8.67 -9.12
C SER A 114 -4.86 7.66 -9.56
N SER A 115 -5.70 8.00 -10.54
CA SER A 115 -6.67 7.07 -11.15
C SER A 115 -5.97 5.93 -11.90
N SER A 116 -4.79 6.15 -12.46
CA SER A 116 -4.01 5.07 -13.11
C SER A 116 -3.55 4.03 -12.09
N PHE A 117 -3.18 4.44 -10.87
CA PHE A 117 -2.88 3.51 -9.78
C PHE A 117 -4.12 2.69 -9.38
N SER A 118 -5.29 3.32 -9.27
CA SER A 118 -6.54 2.64 -9.00
C SER A 118 -6.88 1.57 -10.04
N ARG A 119 -6.63 1.83 -11.35
CA ARG A 119 -6.78 0.85 -12.42
C ARG A 119 -5.75 -0.28 -12.31
N SER A 120 -4.52 0.03 -11.94
CA SER A 120 -3.47 -0.98 -11.74
C SER A 120 -3.80 -1.91 -10.58
N ILE A 121 -4.32 -1.39 -9.46
CA ILE A 121 -4.80 -2.20 -8.33
C ILE A 121 -5.92 -3.14 -8.77
N GLU A 122 -6.88 -2.65 -9.56
CA GLU A 122 -7.93 -3.51 -10.14
C GLU A 122 -7.34 -4.63 -11.02
N SER A 123 -6.31 -4.32 -11.82
CA SER A 123 -5.64 -5.31 -12.65
C SER A 123 -4.94 -6.38 -11.80
N ILE A 124 -4.33 -5.99 -10.67
CA ILE A 124 -3.74 -6.93 -9.71
C ILE A 124 -4.82 -7.86 -9.12
N MET A 125 -5.97 -7.31 -8.73
CA MET A 125 -7.09 -8.09 -8.18
C MET A 125 -7.67 -9.11 -9.18
N LYS A 126 -7.42 -8.95 -10.48
CA LYS A 126 -7.82 -9.89 -11.54
C LYS A 126 -6.85 -11.06 -11.73
N LEU A 127 -5.62 -10.97 -11.22
CA LEU A 127 -4.63 -12.03 -11.33
C LEU A 127 -5.08 -13.29 -10.61
N GLU A 128 -4.87 -14.45 -11.22
CA GLU A 128 -5.28 -15.73 -10.64
C GLU A 128 -4.57 -16.00 -9.30
N LYS A 129 -3.27 -15.71 -9.19
CA LYS A 129 -2.52 -15.84 -7.94
C LYS A 129 -3.05 -14.93 -6.84
N TYR A 130 -3.46 -13.69 -7.16
CA TYR A 130 -4.11 -12.80 -6.19
C TYR A 130 -5.45 -13.39 -5.71
N LYS A 131 -6.27 -13.91 -6.62
CA LYS A 131 -7.55 -14.56 -6.27
C LYS A 131 -7.36 -15.83 -5.45
N LEU A 132 -6.29 -16.59 -5.68
CA LEU A 132 -5.94 -17.75 -4.84
C LEU A 132 -5.62 -17.33 -3.40
N LEU A 133 -4.95 -16.18 -3.20
CA LEU A 133 -4.65 -15.66 -1.87
C LEU A 133 -5.90 -15.12 -1.17
N PHE A 134 -6.67 -14.27 -1.83
CA PHE A 134 -7.66 -13.41 -1.19
C PHE A 134 -9.10 -13.61 -1.69
N GLY A 135 -9.30 -14.45 -2.69
CA GLY A 135 -10.58 -14.62 -3.35
C GLY A 135 -10.95 -13.45 -4.26
N ASP A 136 -12.19 -13.47 -4.75
CA ASP A 136 -12.70 -12.43 -5.65
C ASP A 136 -13.01 -11.14 -4.87
N MET A 137 -12.36 -10.05 -5.26
CA MET A 137 -12.48 -8.73 -4.64
C MET A 137 -13.31 -7.75 -5.46
N ILE A 138 -13.55 -8.08 -6.75
CA ILE A 138 -14.26 -7.21 -7.68
C ILE A 138 -15.75 -7.47 -7.57
N PRO A 139 -16.59 -6.44 -7.30
CA PRO A 139 -18.02 -6.63 -7.23
C PRO A 139 -18.61 -6.95 -8.61
N THR A 140 -19.59 -7.84 -8.63
CA THR A 140 -20.39 -8.08 -9.84
C THR A 140 -21.34 -6.91 -10.03
N ILE A 141 -21.15 -6.11 -11.06
CA ILE A 141 -22.06 -5.02 -11.39
C ILE A 141 -23.29 -5.64 -12.03
N SER A 142 -24.36 -5.75 -11.27
CA SER A 142 -25.66 -6.20 -11.80
C SER A 142 -26.35 -5.00 -12.48
N THR A 143 -26.81 -5.21 -13.70
CA THR A 143 -27.60 -4.23 -14.49
C THR A 143 -29.06 -4.15 -14.03
N SER A 144 -29.49 -4.90 -13.01
CA SER A 144 -30.84 -4.86 -12.48
C SER A 144 -31.05 -3.63 -11.59
N ALA A 145 -32.16 -2.94 -11.80
CA ALA A 145 -32.52 -1.67 -11.17
C ALA A 145 -32.70 -1.69 -9.62
N GLN A 146 -32.42 -2.81 -8.96
CA GLN A 146 -32.54 -3.02 -7.50
C GLN A 146 -31.18 -3.29 -6.82
N SER A 147 -30.05 -3.23 -7.55
CA SER A 147 -28.72 -3.35 -6.96
C SER A 147 -28.34 -2.00 -6.36
N GLU A 148 -28.04 -1.96 -5.07
CA GLU A 148 -27.30 -0.84 -4.47
C GLU A 148 -26.14 -0.47 -5.39
N THR A 149 -26.02 0.82 -5.73
CA THR A 149 -25.03 1.32 -6.68
C THR A 149 -23.63 1.08 -6.12
N VAL A 150 -23.06 -0.07 -6.42
CA VAL A 150 -21.69 -0.39 -6.02
C VAL A 150 -20.77 0.57 -6.74
N LYS A 151 -20.10 1.43 -5.99
CA LYS A 151 -19.10 2.35 -6.54
C LYS A 151 -17.91 1.55 -7.04
N TRP A 152 -17.78 1.50 -8.36
CA TRP A 152 -16.63 0.88 -9.03
C TRP A 152 -16.31 1.67 -10.29
N ASN A 153 -15.56 2.76 -10.10
CA ASN A 153 -15.15 3.66 -11.17
C ASN A 153 -13.66 4.00 -11.06
N GLU A 154 -13.17 4.91 -11.86
CA GLU A 154 -11.74 5.27 -11.88
C GLU A 154 -11.27 5.92 -10.59
N THR A 155 -12.14 6.70 -9.93
CA THR A 155 -11.79 7.48 -8.73
C THR A 155 -12.14 6.74 -7.46
N GLU A 156 -13.28 6.03 -7.42
CA GLU A 156 -13.77 5.36 -6.24
C GLU A 156 -14.08 3.89 -6.51
N LYS A 157 -13.54 3.01 -5.68
CA LYS A 157 -13.83 1.58 -5.73
C LYS A 157 -14.21 1.06 -4.35
N ILE A 158 -15.26 0.24 -4.30
CA ILE A 158 -15.66 -0.50 -3.10
C ILE A 158 -15.51 -1.99 -3.38
N VAL A 159 -14.62 -2.66 -2.65
CA VAL A 159 -14.37 -4.09 -2.83
C VAL A 159 -15.53 -4.94 -2.35
N LYS A 160 -15.70 -6.11 -2.95
CA LYS A 160 -16.72 -7.11 -2.60
C LYS A 160 -16.47 -7.67 -1.19
N GLY A 161 -17.56 -7.85 -0.44
CA GLY A 161 -17.49 -8.52 0.85
C GLY A 161 -16.81 -7.70 1.96
N ARG A 162 -16.99 -6.37 1.95
CA ARG A 162 -16.51 -5.49 3.03
C ARG A 162 -17.22 -5.83 4.34
N PRO A 163 -16.47 -5.91 5.46
CA PRO A 163 -17.06 -6.07 6.79
C PRO A 163 -17.64 -4.74 7.31
N GLU A 164 -18.47 -4.81 8.34
CA GLU A 164 -18.96 -3.61 9.05
C GLU A 164 -17.85 -2.90 9.84
N PHE A 165 -16.87 -3.66 10.32
CA PHE A 165 -15.69 -3.16 11.03
C PHE A 165 -14.44 -3.73 10.37
N ASN A 166 -13.40 -2.90 10.23
CA ASN A 166 -12.09 -3.36 9.78
C ASN A 166 -11.29 -4.01 10.94
N GLN A 167 -10.15 -4.61 10.62
CA GLN A 167 -9.29 -5.27 11.63
C GLN A 167 -8.73 -4.29 12.67
N LEU A 168 -8.70 -2.99 12.37
CA LEU A 168 -8.31 -1.94 13.31
C LEU A 168 -9.44 -1.56 14.30
N GLY A 169 -10.64 -2.13 14.13
CA GLY A 169 -11.82 -1.87 14.96
C GLY A 169 -12.61 -0.62 14.56
N PHE A 170 -12.32 0.00 13.43
CA PHE A 170 -13.07 1.15 12.93
C PHE A 170 -14.27 0.70 12.11
N ARG A 171 -15.40 1.39 12.30
CA ARG A 171 -16.61 1.17 11.50
C ARG A 171 -16.38 1.61 10.07
N VAL A 172 -16.82 0.77 9.14
CA VAL A 172 -16.73 0.99 7.70
C VAL A 172 -18.09 1.38 7.17
N ASP A 173 -18.30 2.66 6.91
CA ASP A 173 -19.57 3.15 6.36
C ASP A 173 -19.70 2.73 4.88
N ALA A 174 -20.92 2.40 4.46
CA ALA A 174 -21.19 1.99 3.07
C ALA A 174 -20.79 3.06 2.03
N LYS A 175 -20.79 4.33 2.43
CA LYS A 175 -20.38 5.47 1.57
C LYS A 175 -18.87 5.61 1.38
N ASP A 176 -18.07 5.07 2.31
CA ASP A 176 -16.60 5.18 2.25
C ASP A 176 -16.06 4.28 1.16
N ALA A 177 -15.17 4.78 0.32
CA ALA A 177 -14.52 3.98 -0.70
C ALA A 177 -13.43 3.09 -0.08
N SER A 178 -13.23 1.88 -0.60
CA SER A 178 -12.06 1.04 -0.30
C SER A 178 -10.80 1.64 -0.91
N ILE A 179 -10.93 2.22 -2.12
CA ILE A 179 -9.89 2.97 -2.81
C ILE A 179 -10.49 4.30 -3.24
N PHE A 180 -9.84 5.39 -2.90
CA PHE A 180 -10.14 6.72 -3.38
C PHE A 180 -8.91 7.37 -3.97
N SER A 181 -8.99 7.77 -5.23
CA SER A 181 -7.91 8.41 -5.98
C SER A 181 -8.14 9.91 -6.12
N VAL A 182 -7.13 10.71 -5.84
CA VAL A 182 -7.23 12.17 -5.84
C VAL A 182 -5.95 12.82 -6.37
N GLY A 183 -6.09 13.91 -7.11
CA GLY A 183 -4.98 14.82 -7.44
C GLY A 183 -4.75 15.82 -6.31
N VAL A 184 -3.56 16.39 -6.23
CA VAL A 184 -3.26 17.50 -5.30
C VAL A 184 -4.27 18.63 -5.48
N GLY A 185 -4.77 19.20 -4.37
CA GLY A 185 -5.82 20.20 -4.35
C GLY A 185 -7.23 19.65 -4.58
N GLY A 186 -7.38 18.35 -4.81
CA GLY A 186 -8.69 17.71 -4.96
C GLY A 186 -9.41 17.54 -3.62
N ALA A 187 -10.75 17.52 -3.64
CA ALA A 187 -11.59 17.44 -2.45
C ALA A 187 -11.46 16.09 -1.73
N VAL A 188 -10.94 16.12 -0.50
CA VAL A 188 -10.81 14.96 0.41
C VAL A 188 -11.60 15.13 1.70
N VAL A 189 -12.14 16.31 1.95
CA VAL A 189 -12.87 16.65 3.17
C VAL A 189 -14.06 15.72 3.40
N GLY A 190 -14.20 15.21 4.63
CA GLY A 190 -15.28 14.30 5.02
C GLY A 190 -15.05 12.83 4.66
N ARG A 191 -13.92 12.49 4.08
CA ARG A 191 -13.48 11.09 3.86
C ARG A 191 -12.68 10.59 5.05
N ARG A 192 -12.66 9.28 5.23
CA ARG A 192 -11.84 8.60 6.24
C ARG A 192 -10.87 7.66 5.55
N ALA A 193 -9.66 7.56 6.08
CA ALA A 193 -8.63 6.67 5.55
C ALA A 193 -7.91 5.92 6.67
N ASP A 194 -7.64 4.65 6.41
CA ASP A 194 -6.76 3.80 7.22
C ASP A 194 -5.33 3.84 6.66
N ILE A 195 -5.21 4.10 5.35
CA ILE A 195 -3.93 4.28 4.66
C ILE A 195 -4.04 5.50 3.74
N ILE A 196 -3.07 6.39 3.80
CA ILE A 196 -2.93 7.53 2.89
C ILE A 196 -1.60 7.38 2.16
N ILE A 197 -1.64 7.25 0.86
CA ILE A 197 -0.45 7.14 0.00
C ILE A 197 -0.33 8.39 -0.84
N LEU A 198 0.82 9.05 -0.77
CA LEU A 198 1.17 10.22 -1.55
C LEU A 198 2.37 9.90 -2.43
N ASP A 199 2.13 9.78 -3.73
CA ASP A 199 3.14 9.37 -4.70
C ASP A 199 3.39 10.46 -5.73
N ASP A 200 4.62 10.96 -5.75
CA ASP A 200 5.07 12.05 -6.65
C ASP A 200 4.04 13.21 -6.69
N ILE A 201 3.65 13.74 -5.50
CA ILE A 201 2.65 14.81 -5.35
C ILE A 201 3.16 16.18 -5.82
N ILE A 202 4.44 16.29 -6.16
CA ILE A 202 5.09 17.50 -6.64
C ILE A 202 5.82 17.18 -7.95
N ASP A 203 5.73 18.10 -8.91
CA ASP A 203 6.57 18.09 -10.09
C ASP A 203 7.51 19.32 -10.14
N ARG A 204 8.29 19.40 -11.22
CA ARG A 204 9.22 20.54 -11.46
C ARG A 204 8.51 21.90 -11.55
N ASN A 205 7.25 21.91 -11.91
CA ASN A 205 6.50 23.16 -12.09
C ASN A 205 5.98 23.69 -10.76
N ASP A 206 5.65 22.82 -9.83
CA ASP A 206 5.09 23.17 -8.52
C ASP A 206 6.08 23.89 -7.61
N VAL A 207 7.38 23.74 -7.85
CA VAL A 207 8.44 24.39 -7.06
C VAL A 207 8.91 25.71 -7.64
N LYS A 208 8.23 26.24 -8.68
CA LYS A 208 8.62 27.49 -9.32
C LYS A 208 8.20 28.71 -8.54
N THR A 209 7.11 28.63 -7.79
CA THR A 209 6.57 29.75 -7.01
C THR A 209 6.29 29.33 -5.57
N ASP A 210 6.54 30.23 -4.62
CA ASP A 210 6.26 30.00 -3.21
C ASP A 210 4.74 29.77 -2.96
N SER A 211 3.87 30.41 -3.77
CA SER A 211 2.41 30.21 -3.68
C SER A 211 2.01 28.75 -3.93
N GLN A 212 2.56 28.10 -4.96
CA GLN A 212 2.25 26.71 -5.26
C GLN A 212 2.70 25.77 -4.13
N ILE A 213 3.86 26.04 -3.55
CA ILE A 213 4.35 25.27 -2.40
C ILE A 213 3.42 25.45 -1.18
N ILE A 214 2.95 26.66 -0.93
CA ILE A 214 2.01 26.98 0.15
C ILE A 214 0.69 26.24 -0.05
N ASP A 215 0.12 26.27 -1.27
CA ASP A 215 -1.15 25.61 -1.60
C ASP A 215 -1.08 24.09 -1.39
N ILE A 216 0.01 23.44 -1.80
CA ILE A 216 0.23 22.01 -1.60
C ILE A 216 0.38 21.69 -0.11
N ASN A 217 1.14 22.50 0.64
CA ASN A 217 1.29 22.37 2.08
C ASN A 217 -0.05 22.53 2.82
N TYR A 218 -0.88 23.50 2.40
CA TYR A 218 -2.21 23.71 2.96
C TYR A 218 -3.09 22.48 2.72
N TRP A 219 -3.18 22.02 1.47
CA TRP A 219 -3.96 20.82 1.13
C TRP A 219 -3.54 19.60 1.96
N PHE A 220 -2.23 19.35 2.07
CA PHE A 220 -1.71 18.24 2.88
C PHE A 220 -2.03 18.40 4.36
N ASN A 221 -1.75 19.57 4.95
CA ASN A 221 -1.84 19.77 6.39
C ASN A 221 -3.27 19.96 6.89
N GLU A 222 -4.13 20.63 6.13
CA GLU A 222 -5.45 21.02 6.58
C GLU A 222 -6.55 20.12 6.00
N GLU A 223 -6.47 19.75 4.75
CA GLU A 223 -7.54 18.97 4.12
C GLU A 223 -7.31 17.46 4.25
N LEU A 224 -6.12 16.98 3.87
CA LEU A 224 -5.84 15.55 3.84
C LEU A 224 -5.73 14.97 5.26
N LYS A 225 -5.10 15.70 6.19
CA LYS A 225 -5.02 15.27 7.59
C LYS A 225 -6.38 15.13 8.26
N GLY A 226 -7.40 15.85 7.82
CA GLY A 226 -8.78 15.67 8.28
C GLY A 226 -9.37 14.29 7.99
N SER A 227 -8.77 13.53 7.09
CA SER A 227 -9.15 12.14 6.77
C SER A 227 -8.53 11.09 7.70
N ARG A 228 -7.62 11.49 8.60
CA ARG A 228 -6.89 10.59 9.51
C ARG A 228 -7.70 10.22 10.74
N HIS A 229 -7.37 9.07 11.28
CA HIS A 229 -7.65 8.67 12.67
C HIS A 229 -6.33 8.22 13.33
N SER A 230 -6.38 7.85 14.61
CA SER A 230 -5.18 7.55 15.42
C SER A 230 -4.29 6.41 14.90
N LYS A 231 -4.80 5.56 14.01
CA LYS A 231 -4.07 4.42 13.42
C LYS A 231 -3.94 4.54 11.90
N THR A 232 -4.13 5.72 11.34
CA THR A 232 -3.94 5.93 9.91
C THR A 232 -2.46 5.93 9.58
N GLN A 233 -2.04 5.02 8.70
CA GLN A 233 -0.70 5.01 8.13
C GLN A 233 -0.58 6.04 7.01
N ILE A 234 0.43 6.91 7.06
CA ILE A 234 0.78 7.82 5.98
C ILE A 234 2.05 7.35 5.29
N ILE A 235 1.97 7.22 3.97
CA ILE A 235 3.07 6.81 3.13
C ILE A 235 3.32 7.93 2.10
N VAL A 236 4.50 8.53 2.15
CA VAL A 236 4.89 9.60 1.24
C VAL A 236 6.14 9.16 0.48
N VAL A 237 5.97 8.96 -0.82
CA VAL A 237 7.10 8.63 -1.69
C VAL A 237 7.18 9.61 -2.85
N GLY A 238 8.38 9.97 -3.21
CA GLY A 238 8.59 10.90 -4.29
C GLY A 238 10.02 11.00 -4.75
N SER A 239 10.20 11.79 -5.81
CA SER A 239 11.52 12.18 -6.31
C SER A 239 11.75 13.64 -5.93
N ARG A 240 12.93 13.95 -5.43
CA ARG A 240 13.28 15.31 -5.01
C ARG A 240 13.42 16.26 -6.21
N TRP A 241 12.81 17.43 -6.11
CA TRP A 241 12.87 18.49 -7.14
C TRP A 241 13.53 19.78 -6.67
N SER A 242 13.42 20.08 -5.37
CA SER A 242 13.93 21.33 -4.78
C SER A 242 14.34 21.10 -3.33
N MET A 243 15.17 22.01 -2.83
CA MET A 243 15.50 22.11 -1.40
C MET A 243 14.34 22.62 -0.56
N LYS A 244 13.33 23.25 -1.19
CA LYS A 244 12.14 23.82 -0.56
C LYS A 244 10.88 22.97 -0.77
N ASP A 245 11.01 21.74 -1.28
CA ASP A 245 9.83 20.93 -1.54
C ASP A 245 9.20 20.38 -0.25
N ILE A 246 7.91 20.04 -0.33
CA ILE A 246 7.11 19.56 0.79
C ILE A 246 7.69 18.30 1.44
N TYR A 247 8.47 17.48 0.72
CA TYR A 247 9.02 16.24 1.25
C TYR A 247 9.90 16.48 2.46
N ILE A 248 10.69 17.57 2.49
CA ILE A 248 11.50 17.93 3.64
C ILE A 248 10.60 18.27 4.84
N SER A 249 9.58 19.07 4.64
CA SER A 249 8.65 19.47 5.69
C SER A 249 7.87 18.26 6.26
N VAL A 250 7.46 17.33 5.39
CA VAL A 250 6.77 16.09 5.79
C VAL A 250 7.72 15.17 6.57
N ILE A 251 8.90 14.92 6.04
CA ILE A 251 9.91 14.06 6.68
C ILE A 251 10.33 14.64 8.03
N SER A 252 10.57 15.97 8.13
CA SER A 252 10.90 16.61 9.39
C SER A 252 9.83 16.38 10.45
N LYS A 253 8.55 16.55 10.10
CA LYS A 253 7.44 16.33 11.04
C LYS A 253 7.25 14.86 11.42
N MET A 254 7.53 13.92 10.53
CA MET A 254 7.51 12.50 10.84
C MET A 254 8.64 12.15 11.82
N ILE A 255 9.85 12.68 11.61
CA ILE A 255 10.98 12.51 12.52
C ILE A 255 10.71 13.13 13.90
N GLU A 256 10.11 14.32 13.95
CA GLU A 256 9.77 15.00 15.23
C GLU A 256 8.73 14.20 16.07
N ASN A 257 7.87 13.43 15.41
CA ASN A 257 6.85 12.63 16.07
C ASN A 257 7.33 11.22 16.44
N ASP A 258 8.43 10.73 15.85
CA ASP A 258 8.94 9.38 16.05
C ASP A 258 10.32 9.43 16.75
N ALA A 259 10.31 9.21 18.06
CA ALA A 259 11.53 9.21 18.88
C ALA A 259 12.40 7.95 18.68
N GLU A 260 11.97 6.98 17.88
CA GLU A 260 12.65 5.69 17.69
C GLU A 260 13.38 5.54 16.34
N LEU A 261 13.35 6.54 15.45
CA LEU A 261 14.09 6.47 14.19
C LEU A 261 15.60 6.37 14.45
N THR A 262 16.15 5.19 14.24
CA THR A 262 17.54 4.86 14.57
C THR A 262 18.53 5.23 13.47
N GLY A 263 19.59 5.98 13.85
CA GLY A 263 20.90 5.94 13.25
C GLY A 263 21.14 6.77 11.99
N ASN A 264 21.95 6.28 11.09
CA ASN A 264 22.60 6.99 9.98
C ASN A 264 21.69 7.75 9.00
N MET A 265 20.43 7.32 8.80
CA MET A 265 19.48 8.05 7.94
C MET A 265 18.95 9.33 8.58
N ILE A 266 18.79 9.34 9.90
CA ILE A 266 18.37 10.54 10.64
C ILE A 266 19.46 11.60 10.56
N ASP A 267 20.71 11.23 10.78
CA ASP A 267 21.83 12.17 10.77
C ASP A 267 21.97 12.83 9.40
N GLU A 268 21.78 12.09 8.32
CA GLU A 268 21.86 12.63 6.96
C GLU A 268 20.67 13.55 6.64
N VAL A 269 19.46 13.17 7.02
CA VAL A 269 18.24 13.99 6.84
C VAL A 269 18.29 15.21 7.76
N MET A 270 18.69 15.07 9.02
CA MET A 270 18.81 16.18 9.97
C MET A 270 19.90 17.17 9.57
N GLU A 271 21.00 16.70 9.01
CA GLU A 271 22.05 17.58 8.44
C GLU A 271 21.52 18.37 7.23
N GLN A 272 20.73 17.74 6.36
CA GLN A 272 20.08 18.43 5.24
C GLN A 272 19.04 19.45 5.72
N ILE A 273 18.26 19.14 6.75
CA ILE A 273 17.31 20.06 7.38
C ILE A 273 18.05 21.26 8.02
N ARG A 274 19.17 21.01 8.71
CA ARG A 274 20.00 22.08 9.28
C ARG A 274 20.52 23.02 8.22
N ARG A 275 21.11 22.52 7.15
CA ARG A 275 21.56 23.33 6.00
C ARG A 275 20.44 24.13 5.35
N TYR A 276 19.25 23.52 5.29
CA TYR A 276 18.07 24.23 4.76
C TYR A 276 17.69 25.42 5.65
N ARG A 277 17.61 25.23 6.98
CA ARG A 277 17.28 26.33 7.94
C ARG A 277 18.34 27.43 7.92
N GLU A 278 19.60 27.10 7.76
CA GLU A 278 20.70 28.07 7.63
C GLU A 278 20.54 28.90 6.34
N LEU A 279 20.27 28.27 5.20
CA LEU A 279 20.02 28.94 3.93
C LEU A 279 18.76 29.83 3.97
N GLU A 280 17.70 29.40 4.64
CA GLU A 280 16.49 30.22 4.84
C GLU A 280 16.79 31.49 5.65
N GLN A 281 17.59 31.35 6.71
CA GLN A 281 18.00 32.50 7.54
C GLN A 281 18.94 33.45 6.78
N GLU A 282 19.80 32.95 5.93
CA GLU A 282 20.64 33.77 5.05
C GLU A 282 19.83 34.54 4.00
N LEU A 283 18.82 33.90 3.39
CA LEU A 283 17.92 34.52 2.42
C LEU A 283 17.00 35.57 3.04
N GLN A 284 16.66 35.47 4.33
CA GLN A 284 15.88 36.49 5.04
C GLN A 284 16.72 37.72 5.49
N ARG A 285 18.03 37.61 5.42
CA ARG A 285 18.96 38.71 5.78
C ARG A 285 19.39 39.57 4.59
N VAL A 286 19.02 39.21 3.37
CA VAL A 286 19.23 39.95 2.11
C VAL A 286 17.95 40.64 1.72
#